data_8a5c608c779d5ba99f2b0b7c983a05f7
#
_entry.id   8a5c608c779d5ba99f2b0b7c983a05f7
#
_cell.length_a   1.000
_cell.length_b   1.000
_cell.length_c   1.000
_cell.angle_alpha   90.00
_cell.angle_beta   90.00
_cell.angle_gamma   90.00
#
_symmetry.space_group_name_H-M   'P 1'
#
loop_
_entity.id
_entity.type
_entity.pdbx_description
1 polymer ?
#
loop_
_entity_poly.entity_id
_entity_poly.type
_entity_poly.pdbx_seq_one_letter_code
_entity_poly.pdbx_strand_id
1 'polypeptide(L)'
;MEHSAKWYLRKHENGEVFGPVDFAKLKDWARAAQMSPLDMVSDDRTNWVKAPMLQGLHMDYLIQLGDESYYGPTTEEAVQEFLRLGEIHAETTLINCCTGAETTLRESGFFQGLPPPMEEIAAGEPGRRTIRQNLQQRIRELELLLVEKRQKLEMAGVRIRQLERRLQDAGLRPD
;
A
#
# COMPACT_ATOMS: atom_id res chain seq x y z
N MET A 1 28.43 -12.24 -18.21
CA MET A 1 27.39 -13.02 -17.49
C MET A 1 26.59 -11.99 -16.70
N GLU A 2 25.45 -11.58 -17.23
CA GLU A 2 24.54 -10.67 -16.51
C GLU A 2 23.94 -11.48 -15.36
N HIS A 3 24.35 -11.17 -14.14
CA HIS A 3 23.64 -11.62 -12.95
C HIS A 3 22.31 -10.87 -12.93
N SER A 4 21.29 -11.47 -13.52
CA SER A 4 19.92 -10.96 -13.36
C SER A 4 19.63 -10.97 -11.86
N ALA A 5 19.51 -9.78 -11.27
CA ALA A 5 19.20 -9.66 -9.85
C ALA A 5 17.90 -10.41 -9.55
N LYS A 6 17.94 -11.28 -8.57
CA LYS A 6 16.76 -12.03 -8.11
C LYS A 6 15.98 -11.16 -7.14
N TRP A 7 14.70 -11.05 -7.36
CA TRP A 7 13.82 -10.22 -6.58
C TRP A 7 12.85 -11.03 -5.74
N TYR A 8 12.44 -10.46 -4.62
CA TYR A 8 11.48 -11.01 -3.69
C TYR A 8 10.39 -9.97 -3.41
N LEU A 9 9.16 -10.42 -3.32
CA LEU A 9 7.99 -9.63 -2.92
C LEU A 9 7.51 -10.12 -1.56
N ARG A 10 7.43 -9.25 -0.57
CA ARG A 10 6.83 -9.54 0.73
C ARG A 10 5.50 -8.81 0.85
N LYS A 11 4.44 -9.58 1.02
CA LYS A 11 3.10 -9.06 1.20
C LYS A 11 2.98 -8.35 2.55
N HIS A 12 2.42 -7.15 2.53
CA HIS A 12 2.22 -6.36 3.75
C HIS A 12 1.22 -7.02 4.71
N GLU A 13 0.22 -7.68 4.17
CA GLU A 13 -0.91 -8.23 4.92
C GLU A 13 -0.54 -9.39 5.85
N ASN A 14 0.19 -10.36 5.34
CA ASN A 14 0.48 -11.62 6.03
C ASN A 14 1.99 -11.89 6.17
N GLY A 15 2.84 -11.01 5.62
CA GLY A 15 4.29 -11.17 5.61
C GLY A 15 4.79 -12.27 4.68
N GLU A 16 3.91 -12.88 3.87
CA GLU A 16 4.28 -13.94 2.94
C GLU A 16 5.27 -13.43 1.89
N VAL A 17 6.29 -14.23 1.58
CA VAL A 17 7.37 -13.87 0.65
C VAL A 17 7.28 -14.73 -0.60
N PHE A 18 7.17 -14.07 -1.74
CA PHE A 18 7.19 -14.66 -3.08
C PHE A 18 8.55 -14.42 -3.74
N GLY A 19 9.03 -15.38 -4.48
CA GLY A 19 10.31 -15.32 -5.16
C GLY A 19 11.23 -16.49 -4.78
N PRO A 20 12.45 -16.57 -5.35
CA PRO A 20 13.10 -15.56 -6.20
C PRO A 20 12.51 -15.48 -7.60
N VAL A 21 12.35 -14.27 -8.11
CA VAL A 21 11.89 -13.99 -9.48
C VAL A 21 12.84 -13.01 -10.15
N ASP A 22 12.79 -12.90 -11.48
CA ASP A 22 13.45 -11.83 -12.19
C ASP A 22 12.65 -10.50 -12.08
N PHE A 23 13.28 -9.40 -12.47
CA PHE A 23 12.66 -8.09 -12.40
C PHE A 23 11.47 -7.94 -13.35
N ALA A 24 11.48 -8.65 -14.49
CA ALA A 24 10.37 -8.66 -15.44
C ALA A 24 9.11 -9.26 -14.78
N LYS A 25 9.23 -10.38 -14.08
CA LYS A 25 8.13 -11.01 -13.36
C LYS A 25 7.60 -10.12 -12.22
N LEU A 26 8.50 -9.39 -11.54
CA LEU A 26 8.10 -8.43 -10.50
C LEU A 26 7.23 -7.30 -11.11
N LYS A 27 7.61 -6.79 -12.29
CA LYS A 27 6.80 -5.81 -13.05
C LYS A 27 5.44 -6.38 -13.44
N ASP A 28 5.39 -7.62 -13.91
CA ASP A 28 4.13 -8.26 -14.28
C ASP A 28 3.18 -8.35 -13.10
N TRP A 29 3.67 -8.64 -11.89
CA TRP A 29 2.86 -8.63 -10.67
C TRP A 29 2.33 -7.22 -10.34
N ALA A 30 3.14 -6.17 -10.52
CA ALA A 30 2.69 -4.80 -10.34
C ALA A 30 1.58 -4.43 -11.34
N ARG A 31 1.76 -4.76 -12.63
CA ARG A 31 0.79 -4.51 -13.72
C ARG A 31 -0.52 -5.25 -13.54
N ALA A 32 -0.46 -6.48 -13.05
CA ALA A 32 -1.64 -7.32 -12.82
C ALA A 32 -2.38 -7.00 -11.51
N ALA A 33 -2.08 -5.87 -10.84
CA ALA A 33 -2.62 -5.50 -9.52
C ALA A 33 -2.39 -6.57 -8.43
N GLN A 34 -1.39 -7.43 -8.60
CA GLN A 34 -0.98 -8.43 -7.64
C GLN A 34 -0.05 -7.86 -6.55
N MET A 35 0.36 -6.61 -6.69
CA MET A 35 1.23 -5.88 -5.77
C MET A 35 0.50 -4.67 -5.20
N SER A 36 0.45 -4.59 -3.88
CA SER A 36 -0.11 -3.45 -3.16
C SER A 36 0.94 -2.34 -2.98
N PRO A 37 0.53 -1.05 -2.92
CA PRO A 37 1.43 0.04 -2.55
C PRO A 37 2.14 -0.15 -1.20
N LEU A 38 1.59 -0.97 -0.32
CA LEU A 38 2.15 -1.26 1.01
C LEU A 38 3.10 -2.46 1.02
N ASP A 39 3.10 -3.29 -0.02
CA ASP A 39 3.99 -4.42 -0.13
C ASP A 39 5.46 -3.97 -0.21
N MET A 40 6.37 -4.87 0.10
CA MET A 40 7.80 -4.58 0.11
C MET A 40 8.54 -5.48 -0.87
N VAL A 41 9.57 -4.95 -1.49
CA VAL A 41 10.43 -5.67 -2.43
C VAL A 41 11.88 -5.64 -1.96
N SER A 42 12.64 -6.66 -2.33
CA SER A 42 14.07 -6.77 -2.00
C SER A 42 14.77 -7.62 -3.04
N ASP A 43 16.04 -7.33 -3.32
CA ASP A 43 16.93 -8.15 -4.16
C ASP A 43 17.83 -9.08 -3.33
N ASP A 44 18.00 -8.80 -2.04
CA ASP A 44 18.90 -9.51 -1.13
C ASP A 44 18.20 -10.17 0.08
N ARG A 45 16.86 -10.01 0.22
CA ARG A 45 16.03 -10.45 1.36
C ARG A 45 16.39 -9.81 2.70
N THR A 46 17.28 -8.84 2.71
CA THR A 46 17.76 -8.14 3.91
C THR A 46 17.24 -6.71 3.91
N ASN A 47 17.46 -6.01 2.81
CA ASN A 47 17.04 -4.63 2.61
C ASN A 47 15.68 -4.60 1.89
N TRP A 48 14.64 -4.24 2.62
CA TRP A 48 13.27 -4.19 2.11
C TRP A 48 12.82 -2.75 1.89
N VAL A 49 12.37 -2.44 0.69
CA VAL A 49 11.81 -1.14 0.33
C VAL A 49 10.35 -1.28 -0.07
N LYS A 50 9.54 -0.22 0.11
CA LYS A 50 8.17 -0.22 -0.38
C LYS A 50 8.14 -0.31 -1.90
N ALA A 51 7.22 -1.11 -2.46
CA ALA A 51 7.14 -1.34 -3.90
C ALA A 51 7.13 -0.02 -4.73
N PRO A 52 6.35 1.03 -4.38
CA PRO A 52 6.36 2.28 -5.13
C PRO A 52 7.69 3.05 -5.09
N MET A 53 8.57 2.78 -4.12
CA MET A 53 9.90 3.41 -4.05
C MET A 53 10.88 2.85 -5.07
N LEU A 54 10.57 1.70 -5.67
CA LEU A 54 11.37 1.11 -6.74
C LEU A 54 10.90 1.67 -8.09
N GLN A 55 11.53 2.75 -8.55
CA GLN A 55 11.15 3.50 -9.77
C GLN A 55 10.92 2.62 -11.00
N GLY A 56 11.70 1.54 -11.15
CA GLY A 56 11.56 0.61 -12.26
C GLY A 56 10.21 -0.12 -12.31
N LEU A 57 9.36 -0.05 -11.28
CA LEU A 57 8.01 -0.61 -11.28
C LEU A 57 6.98 0.34 -11.89
N HIS A 58 7.28 1.65 -12.03
CA HIS A 58 6.39 2.67 -12.59
C HIS A 58 5.02 2.73 -11.87
N MET A 59 5.05 2.69 -10.55
CA MET A 59 3.85 2.87 -9.72
C MET A 59 3.65 4.36 -9.47
N ASP A 60 3.13 5.08 -10.46
CA ASP A 60 3.14 6.55 -10.51
C ASP A 60 1.74 7.18 -10.40
N TYR A 61 0.67 6.36 -10.28
CA TYR A 61 -0.70 6.86 -10.30
C TYR A 61 -1.42 6.65 -8.97
N LEU A 62 -2.01 7.73 -8.45
CA LEU A 62 -3.01 7.67 -7.39
C LEU A 62 -4.41 7.64 -8.02
N ILE A 63 -5.29 6.86 -7.44
CA ILE A 63 -6.70 6.73 -7.80
C ILE A 63 -7.53 7.43 -6.72
N GLN A 64 -8.33 8.42 -7.09
CA GLN A 64 -9.24 9.07 -6.17
C GLN A 64 -10.51 8.23 -6.02
N LEU A 65 -10.82 7.81 -4.78
CA LEU A 65 -11.98 6.97 -4.48
C LEU A 65 -13.13 7.75 -3.82
N GLY A 66 -12.91 9.00 -3.46
CA GLY A 66 -13.84 9.91 -2.81
C GLY A 66 -13.17 11.27 -2.58
N ASP A 67 -13.84 12.18 -1.89
CA ASP A 67 -13.39 13.58 -1.76
C ASP A 67 -11.96 13.71 -1.17
N GLU A 68 -11.58 12.83 -0.22
CA GLU A 68 -10.26 12.85 0.43
C GLU A 68 -9.61 11.46 0.49
N SER A 69 -10.14 10.49 -0.26
CA SER A 69 -9.65 9.11 -0.22
C SER A 69 -8.92 8.74 -1.50
N TYR A 70 -7.68 8.31 -1.36
CA TYR A 70 -6.81 7.91 -2.47
C TYR A 70 -6.29 6.49 -2.28
N TYR A 71 -6.15 5.78 -3.37
CA TYR A 71 -5.45 4.49 -3.44
C TYR A 71 -4.23 4.60 -4.35
N GLY A 72 -3.11 4.04 -3.94
CA GLY A 72 -1.88 4.03 -4.72
C GLY A 72 -0.65 4.36 -3.89
N PRO A 73 0.48 4.70 -4.53
CA PRO A 73 0.64 4.73 -5.99
C PRO A 73 0.58 3.34 -6.64
N THR A 74 0.12 3.26 -7.89
CA THR A 74 -0.01 2.02 -8.67
C THR A 74 0.37 2.25 -10.15
N THR A 75 0.46 1.17 -10.94
CA THR A 75 0.82 1.25 -12.36
C THR A 75 -0.42 1.54 -13.24
N GLU A 76 -0.19 2.01 -14.49
CA GLU A 76 -1.25 2.23 -15.49
C GLU A 76 -2.06 0.95 -15.75
N GLU A 77 -1.38 -0.17 -15.90
CA GLU A 77 -2.02 -1.45 -16.18
C GLU A 77 -2.84 -1.95 -14.96
N ALA A 78 -2.36 -1.70 -13.73
CA ALA A 78 -3.14 -2.01 -12.55
C ALA A 78 -4.40 -1.14 -12.43
N VAL A 79 -4.36 0.12 -12.87
CA VAL A 79 -5.56 0.97 -12.98
C VAL A 79 -6.58 0.33 -13.94
N GLN A 80 -6.13 -0.16 -15.11
CA GLN A 80 -6.98 -0.90 -16.05
C GLN A 80 -7.55 -2.19 -15.42
N GLU A 81 -6.75 -2.88 -14.63
CA GLU A 81 -7.22 -4.08 -13.92
C GLU A 81 -8.30 -3.75 -12.89
N PHE A 82 -8.19 -2.65 -12.14
CA PHE A 82 -9.23 -2.21 -11.22
C PHE A 82 -10.52 -1.79 -11.95
N LEU A 83 -10.42 -1.18 -13.12
CA LEU A 83 -11.58 -0.93 -13.99
C LEU A 83 -12.23 -2.26 -14.41
N ARG A 84 -11.44 -3.25 -14.79
CA ARG A 84 -11.91 -4.57 -15.18
C ARG A 84 -12.62 -5.32 -14.04
N LEU A 85 -12.16 -5.11 -12.81
CA LEU A 85 -12.77 -5.66 -11.59
C LEU A 85 -14.02 -4.89 -11.13
N GLY A 86 -14.35 -3.77 -11.79
CA GLY A 86 -15.47 -2.90 -11.39
C GLY A 86 -15.22 -2.11 -10.11
N GLU A 87 -13.97 -1.99 -9.67
CA GLU A 87 -13.60 -1.23 -8.47
C GLU A 87 -13.55 0.28 -8.72
N ILE A 88 -13.32 0.67 -9.97
CA ILE A 88 -13.30 2.06 -10.43
C ILE A 88 -14.07 2.18 -11.76
N HIS A 89 -14.34 3.42 -12.17
CA HIS A 89 -15.11 3.76 -13.36
C HIS A 89 -14.30 4.64 -14.30
N ALA A 90 -14.75 4.76 -15.56
CA ALA A 90 -14.08 5.60 -16.56
C ALA A 90 -13.95 7.08 -16.14
N GLU A 91 -14.86 7.56 -15.29
CA GLU A 91 -14.86 8.93 -14.76
C GLU A 91 -14.06 9.10 -13.46
N THR A 92 -13.41 8.02 -12.96
CA THR A 92 -12.57 8.09 -11.75
C THR A 92 -11.36 8.98 -12.02
N THR A 93 -11.08 9.90 -11.11
CA THR A 93 -9.92 10.79 -11.19
C THR A 93 -8.63 10.04 -10.86
N LEU A 94 -7.64 10.26 -11.69
CA LEU A 94 -6.27 9.79 -11.51
C LEU A 94 -5.33 10.98 -11.30
N ILE A 95 -4.36 10.83 -10.41
CA ILE A 95 -3.31 11.80 -10.18
C ILE A 95 -1.96 11.16 -10.52
N ASN A 96 -1.24 11.75 -11.46
CA ASN A 96 0.13 11.33 -11.75
C ASN A 96 1.08 11.91 -10.70
N CYS A 97 1.69 11.07 -9.89
CA CYS A 97 2.58 11.48 -8.79
C CYS A 97 3.86 12.18 -9.26
N CYS A 98 4.28 11.95 -10.52
CA CYS A 98 5.51 12.55 -11.07
C CYS A 98 5.28 13.98 -11.56
N THR A 99 4.08 14.26 -12.08
CA THR A 99 3.75 15.56 -12.69
C THR A 99 2.75 16.38 -11.88
N GLY A 100 2.01 15.75 -10.97
CA GLY A 100 0.88 16.34 -10.26
C GLY A 100 -0.35 16.57 -11.14
N ALA A 101 -0.36 16.06 -12.37
CA ALA A 101 -1.49 16.23 -13.27
C ALA A 101 -2.68 15.36 -12.83
N GLU A 102 -3.85 15.98 -12.79
CA GLU A 102 -5.14 15.32 -12.53
C GLU A 102 -5.88 15.13 -13.86
N THR A 103 -6.40 13.93 -14.08
CA THR A 103 -7.18 13.60 -15.28
C THR A 103 -8.18 12.50 -14.95
N THR A 104 -9.26 12.37 -15.73
CA THR A 104 -10.12 11.20 -15.61
C THR A 104 -9.48 9.98 -16.27
N LEU A 105 -9.83 8.78 -15.82
CA LEU A 105 -9.36 7.55 -16.47
C LEU A 105 -9.69 7.54 -17.96
N ARG A 106 -10.89 8.00 -18.35
CA ARG A 106 -11.34 8.11 -19.75
C ARG A 106 -10.42 8.98 -20.60
N GLU A 107 -9.93 10.09 -20.05
CA GLU A 107 -9.07 11.05 -20.72
C GLU A 107 -7.59 10.70 -20.62
N SER A 108 -7.24 9.71 -19.79
CA SER A 108 -5.86 9.25 -19.68
C SER A 108 -5.40 8.63 -21.00
N GLY A 109 -4.15 8.89 -21.38
CA GLY A 109 -3.59 8.40 -22.63
C GLY A 109 -3.48 6.86 -22.73
N PHE A 110 -3.73 6.15 -21.64
CA PHE A 110 -3.66 4.68 -21.56
C PHE A 110 -5.04 4.01 -21.39
N PHE A 111 -6.14 4.75 -21.45
CA PHE A 111 -7.48 4.17 -21.40
C PHE A 111 -7.75 3.28 -22.61
N GLN A 112 -8.02 1.99 -22.38
CA GLN A 112 -8.21 0.98 -23.43
C GLN A 112 -9.69 0.57 -23.60
N GLY A 113 -10.62 1.28 -22.97
CA GLY A 113 -12.05 0.96 -23.01
C GLY A 113 -12.49 -0.07 -21.97
N LEU A 114 -13.72 -0.58 -22.10
CA LEU A 114 -14.29 -1.57 -21.17
C LEU A 114 -13.63 -2.94 -21.36
N PRO A 115 -13.31 -3.63 -20.26
CA PRO A 115 -12.45 -4.81 -20.29
C PRO A 115 -13.15 -6.12 -20.71
N PRO A 116 -12.39 -7.13 -21.17
CA PRO A 116 -12.86 -8.50 -21.35
C PRO A 116 -13.07 -9.24 -20.02
N PRO A 117 -13.78 -10.38 -19.99
CA PRO A 117 -14.02 -11.19 -18.80
C PRO A 117 -12.72 -11.68 -18.12
N MET A 118 -12.78 -11.87 -16.80
CA MET A 118 -11.63 -12.27 -15.96
C MET A 118 -11.07 -13.66 -16.30
N GLU A 119 -9.74 -13.77 -16.36
CA GLU A 119 -9.01 -15.03 -16.34
C GLU A 119 -8.65 -15.47 -14.92
N GLU A 120 -8.58 -16.78 -14.65
CA GLU A 120 -8.18 -17.34 -13.35
C GLU A 120 -6.68 -17.11 -13.07
N ILE A 121 -6.34 -16.89 -11.79
CA ILE A 121 -4.96 -16.68 -11.34
C ILE A 121 -4.27 -18.04 -11.20
N ALA A 122 -3.05 -18.16 -11.75
CA ALA A 122 -2.25 -19.38 -11.65
C ALA A 122 -1.79 -19.64 -10.20
N ALA A 123 -1.71 -20.92 -9.82
CA ALA A 123 -1.21 -21.34 -8.52
C ALA A 123 0.26 -20.93 -8.30
N GLY A 124 0.58 -20.39 -7.12
CA GLY A 124 1.93 -19.93 -6.76
C GLY A 124 2.24 -18.47 -7.10
N GLU A 125 1.27 -17.73 -7.61
CA GLU A 125 1.36 -16.28 -7.80
C GLU A 125 0.64 -15.51 -6.68
N PRO A 126 1.10 -14.26 -6.34
CA PRO A 126 0.36 -13.43 -5.40
C PRO A 126 -1.03 -13.13 -5.98
N GLY A 127 -2.08 -13.34 -5.18
CA GLY A 127 -3.46 -13.10 -5.59
C GLY A 127 -3.71 -11.64 -5.98
N ARG A 128 -4.60 -11.43 -6.95
CA ARG A 128 -5.14 -10.10 -7.29
C ARG A 128 -5.90 -9.56 -6.10
N ARG A 129 -5.68 -8.29 -5.79
CA ARG A 129 -6.33 -7.64 -4.66
C ARG A 129 -7.18 -6.50 -5.15
N THR A 130 -8.39 -6.44 -4.62
CA THR A 130 -9.26 -5.30 -4.84
C THR A 130 -8.77 -4.11 -4.01
N ILE A 131 -8.99 -2.90 -4.49
CA ILE A 131 -8.78 -1.66 -3.74
C ILE A 131 -9.50 -1.74 -2.40
N ARG A 132 -10.74 -2.22 -2.40
CA ARG A 132 -11.57 -2.38 -1.21
C ARG A 132 -10.93 -3.28 -0.15
N GLN A 133 -10.36 -4.41 -0.56
CA GLN A 133 -9.67 -5.34 0.37
C GLN A 133 -8.44 -4.67 1.00
N ASN A 134 -7.63 -3.98 0.20
CA ASN A 134 -6.47 -3.24 0.71
C ASN A 134 -6.86 -2.16 1.72
N LEU A 135 -7.92 -1.37 1.43
CA LEU A 135 -8.40 -0.33 2.33
C LEU A 135 -9.00 -0.90 3.61
N GLN A 136 -9.80 -1.97 3.54
CA GLN A 136 -10.35 -2.64 4.72
C GLN A 136 -9.25 -3.16 5.64
N GLN A 137 -8.17 -3.69 5.07
CA GLN A 137 -7.03 -4.10 5.85
C GLN A 137 -6.34 -2.91 6.52
N ARG A 138 -6.13 -1.84 5.78
CA ARG A 138 -5.52 -0.63 6.32
C ARG A 138 -6.34 -0.03 7.46
N ILE A 139 -7.65 -0.04 7.35
CA ILE A 139 -8.57 0.38 8.43
C ILE A 139 -8.33 -0.46 9.69
N ARG A 140 -8.34 -1.81 9.57
CA ARG A 140 -8.10 -2.70 10.72
C ARG A 140 -6.74 -2.45 11.40
N GLU A 141 -5.69 -2.24 10.61
CA GLU A 141 -4.34 -1.93 11.15
C GLU A 141 -4.33 -0.61 11.92
N LEU A 142 -4.97 0.42 11.37
CA LEU A 142 -5.07 1.72 12.02
C LEU A 142 -5.90 1.67 13.31
N GLU A 143 -6.98 0.90 13.33
CA GLU A 143 -7.79 0.67 14.53
C GLU A 143 -6.98 0.00 15.64
N LEU A 144 -6.23 -1.05 15.31
CA LEU A 144 -5.34 -1.71 16.26
C LEU A 144 -4.26 -0.76 16.80
N LEU A 145 -3.67 0.04 15.91
CA LEU A 145 -2.68 1.05 16.32
C LEU A 145 -3.28 2.11 17.24
N LEU A 146 -4.50 2.56 16.98
CA LEU A 146 -5.22 3.51 17.84
C LEU A 146 -5.48 2.93 19.22
N VAL A 147 -5.91 1.67 19.31
CA VAL A 147 -6.10 0.99 20.60
C VAL A 147 -4.78 0.93 21.38
N GLU A 148 -3.70 0.53 20.74
CA GLU A 148 -2.37 0.47 21.37
C GLU A 148 -1.91 1.85 21.86
N LYS A 149 -2.09 2.90 21.05
CA LYS A 149 -1.71 4.27 21.44
C LYS A 149 -2.55 4.79 22.59
N ARG A 150 -3.86 4.52 22.60
CA ARG A 150 -4.74 4.87 23.74
C ARG A 150 -4.29 4.21 25.03
N GLN A 151 -3.98 2.91 25.00
CA GLN A 151 -3.48 2.20 26.17
C GLN A 151 -2.16 2.78 26.69
N LYS A 152 -1.22 3.12 25.78
CA LYS A 152 0.04 3.78 26.16
C LYS A 152 -0.19 5.15 26.81
N LEU A 153 -1.12 5.93 26.28
CA LEU A 153 -1.50 7.23 26.85
C LEU A 153 -2.13 7.08 28.25
N GLU A 154 -3.02 6.12 28.43
CA GLU A 154 -3.60 5.82 29.76
C GLU A 154 -2.53 5.43 30.79
N MET A 155 -1.65 4.51 30.41
CA MET A 155 -0.55 4.10 31.30
C MET A 155 0.37 5.29 31.64
N ALA A 156 0.70 6.12 30.66
CA ALA A 156 1.48 7.33 30.88
C ALA A 156 0.76 8.30 31.81
N GLY A 157 -0.54 8.51 31.63
CA GLY A 157 -1.36 9.35 32.52
C GLY A 157 -1.42 8.82 33.97
N VAL A 158 -1.55 7.50 34.15
CA VAL A 158 -1.46 6.88 35.50
C VAL A 158 -0.08 7.13 36.12
N ARG A 159 0.99 6.98 35.32
CA ARG A 159 2.36 7.19 35.77
C ARG A 159 2.61 8.64 36.17
N ILE A 160 2.13 9.60 35.40
CA ILE A 160 2.23 11.03 35.71
C ILE A 160 1.54 11.31 37.06
N ARG A 161 0.28 10.91 37.22
CA ARG A 161 -0.46 11.10 38.48
C ARG A 161 0.26 10.46 39.69
N GLN A 162 0.90 9.33 39.48
CA GLN A 162 1.67 8.67 40.52
C GLN A 162 2.93 9.46 40.93
N LEU A 163 3.61 10.03 39.94
CA LEU A 163 4.79 10.86 40.17
C LEU A 163 4.42 12.20 40.83
N GLU A 164 3.33 12.83 40.39
CA GLU A 164 2.81 14.07 41.01
C GLU A 164 2.48 13.86 42.49
N ARG A 165 1.81 12.76 42.85
CA ARG A 165 1.55 12.41 44.27
C ARG A 165 2.86 12.25 45.04
N ARG A 166 3.86 11.57 44.50
CA ARG A 166 5.16 11.40 45.16
C ARG A 166 5.89 12.73 45.38
N LEU A 167 5.79 13.66 44.40
CA LEU A 167 6.35 15.00 44.52
C LEU A 167 5.63 15.81 45.61
N GLN A 168 4.31 15.74 45.69
CA GLN A 168 3.53 16.37 46.72
C GLN A 168 3.88 15.82 48.13
N ASP A 169 3.99 14.50 48.26
CA ASP A 169 4.38 13.83 49.52
C ASP A 169 5.83 14.17 49.93
N ALA A 170 6.72 14.46 48.99
CA ALA A 170 8.09 14.90 49.24
C ALA A 170 8.22 16.42 49.47
N GLY A 171 7.12 17.18 49.50
CA GLY A 171 7.12 18.62 49.71
C GLY A 171 7.68 19.44 48.55
N LEU A 172 7.86 18.84 47.39
CA LEU A 172 8.31 19.49 46.16
C LEU A 172 7.07 19.86 45.31
N ARG A 173 6.74 21.16 45.21
CA ARG A 173 5.70 21.61 44.26
C ARG A 173 6.26 21.58 42.82
N PRO A 174 5.52 21.03 41.87
CA PRO A 174 5.81 21.31 40.47
C PRO A 174 5.47 22.78 40.16
N ASP A 175 6.39 23.50 39.56
CA ASP A 175 6.15 24.84 38.99
C ASP A 175 5.22 24.78 37.77
#